data_2af213a22cf5d672fa5df5cea92600c8
#
_entry.id   2af213a22cf5d672fa5df5cea92600c8
#
_cell.length_a   1.000
_cell.length_b   1.000
_cell.length_c   1.000
_cell.angle_alpha   90.00
_cell.angle_beta   90.00
_cell.angle_gamma   90.00
#
_symmetry.space_group_name_H-M   'P 1'
#
loop_
_entity.id
_entity.type
_entity.pdbx_description
1 polymer ?
#
loop_
_entity_poly.entity_id
_entity_poly.type
_entity_poly.pdbx_seq_one_letter_code
_entity_poly.pdbx_strand_id
1 'polypeptide(L)'
;MDELWLFCDVCDEENTHQVLKSRTSAKKGFSFQGVVKCQDCGTTSSKEVNEELPLNLKLRISSDNETVNDTLTVDKGVLIEVGQTRPHPDGLILITGLELPDKRLNQVYSQENPIVWAKKATHSKIRFAVHDGDQTHSYKEEFEVNVEFNKGMKIRLED
;
A
#
# COMPACT_ATOMS: atom_id res chain seq x y z
N MET A 1 28.12 -2.43 10.96
CA MET A 1 27.73 -2.83 9.59
C MET A 1 28.92 -2.63 8.69
N ASP A 2 29.45 -3.67 8.16
CA ASP A 2 30.74 -3.62 7.50
C ASP A 2 30.64 -3.52 5.97
N GLU A 3 29.48 -3.82 5.41
CA GLU A 3 29.22 -3.79 3.97
C GLU A 3 27.84 -3.23 3.64
N LEU A 4 27.76 -2.48 2.53
CA LEU A 4 26.53 -1.91 1.99
C LEU A 4 26.45 -2.11 0.48
N TRP A 5 25.24 -2.32 -0.03
CA TRP A 5 24.94 -2.34 -1.45
C TRP A 5 24.61 -0.93 -1.92
N LEU A 6 25.49 -0.33 -2.72
CA LEU A 6 25.39 1.06 -3.13
C LEU A 6 25.82 1.23 -4.59
N PHE A 7 25.30 2.27 -5.24
CA PHE A 7 25.71 2.64 -6.58
C PHE A 7 27.15 3.14 -6.60
N CYS A 8 27.95 2.58 -7.49
CA CYS A 8 29.33 3.00 -7.73
C CYS A 8 29.41 3.83 -9.01
N ASP A 9 29.82 5.09 -8.88
CA ASP A 9 29.90 6.01 -10.02
C ASP A 9 31.00 5.64 -11.03
N VAL A 10 31.96 4.81 -10.63
CA VAL A 10 33.05 4.33 -11.49
C VAL A 10 32.67 3.08 -12.26
N CYS A 11 31.99 2.13 -11.58
CA CYS A 11 31.48 0.91 -12.23
C CYS A 11 30.19 1.16 -13.01
N ASP A 12 29.49 2.26 -12.74
CA ASP A 12 28.18 2.62 -13.28
C ASP A 12 27.09 1.56 -12.98
N GLU A 13 27.20 0.91 -11.82
CA GLU A 13 26.27 -0.11 -11.35
C GLU A 13 26.25 -0.20 -9.82
N GLU A 14 25.27 -0.90 -9.28
CA GLU A 14 25.19 -1.18 -7.85
C GLU A 14 26.14 -2.34 -7.49
N ASN A 15 26.99 -2.12 -6.50
CA ASN A 15 27.98 -3.07 -6.03
C ASN A 15 28.09 -3.08 -4.51
N THR A 16 28.68 -4.13 -3.97
CA THR A 16 29.03 -4.20 -2.55
C THR A 16 30.16 -3.23 -2.22
N HIS A 17 29.95 -2.41 -1.21
CA HIS A 17 30.94 -1.47 -0.70
C HIS A 17 31.29 -1.79 0.75
N GLN A 18 32.60 -1.79 1.04
CA GLN A 18 33.08 -1.87 2.40
C GLN A 18 32.99 -0.49 3.08
N VAL A 19 32.43 -0.44 4.27
CA VAL A 19 32.33 0.78 5.07
C VAL A 19 33.65 1.03 5.80
N LEU A 20 34.32 2.14 5.48
CA LEU A 20 35.57 2.53 6.12
C LEU A 20 35.35 3.46 7.32
N LYS A 21 34.46 4.42 7.17
CA LYS A 21 33.99 5.31 8.24
C LYS A 21 32.51 5.55 8.07
N SER A 22 31.76 5.59 9.15
CA SER A 22 30.33 5.89 9.08
C SER A 22 29.82 6.65 10.31
N ARG A 23 28.80 7.44 10.06
CA ARG A 23 27.91 8.01 11.06
C ARG A 23 26.49 7.63 10.70
N THR A 24 25.80 6.97 11.60
CA THR A 24 24.41 6.53 11.39
C THR A 24 23.49 7.19 12.43
N SER A 25 22.27 7.47 12.04
CA SER A 25 21.22 7.96 12.91
C SER A 25 19.90 7.30 12.54
N ALA A 26 19.10 6.92 13.53
CA ALA A 26 17.78 6.30 13.35
C ALA A 26 16.64 7.11 14.00
N LYS A 27 16.90 8.34 14.45
CA LYS A 27 15.90 9.14 15.19
C LYS A 27 14.72 9.64 14.35
N LYS A 28 14.96 9.91 13.06
CA LYS A 28 13.94 10.45 12.11
C LYS A 28 13.97 9.70 10.77
N GLY A 29 14.13 8.40 10.80
CA GLY A 29 14.45 7.58 9.66
C GLY A 29 15.90 7.09 9.73
N PHE A 30 16.30 6.30 8.76
CA PHE A 30 17.68 5.85 8.65
C PHE A 30 18.50 6.88 7.89
N SER A 31 19.57 7.38 8.51
CA SER A 31 20.55 8.25 7.88
C SER A 31 21.92 7.63 8.00
N PHE A 32 22.58 7.46 6.89
CA PHE A 32 23.96 6.99 6.78
C PHE A 32 24.78 8.05 6.06
N GLN A 33 25.88 8.45 6.66
CA GLN A 33 26.93 9.24 6.06
C GLN A 33 28.25 8.53 6.26
N GLY A 34 29.00 8.29 5.19
CA GLY A 34 30.25 7.59 5.38
C GLY A 34 31.15 7.56 4.16
N VAL A 35 32.34 7.05 4.39
CA VAL A 35 33.33 6.74 3.37
C VAL A 35 33.28 5.26 3.11
N VAL A 36 33.08 4.88 1.87
CA VAL A 36 32.95 3.50 1.43
C VAL A 36 33.93 3.18 0.31
N LYS A 37 34.32 1.91 0.22
CA LYS A 37 35.20 1.40 -0.83
C LYS A 37 34.45 0.35 -1.65
N CYS A 38 34.33 0.57 -2.95
CA CYS A 38 33.76 -0.41 -3.85
C CYS A 38 34.63 -1.67 -3.88
N GLN A 39 34.04 -2.84 -3.70
CA GLN A 39 34.80 -4.09 -3.71
C GLN A 39 35.22 -4.53 -5.11
N ASP A 40 34.51 -4.07 -6.16
CA ASP A 40 34.83 -4.42 -7.54
C ASP A 40 35.95 -3.56 -8.12
N CYS A 41 35.83 -2.22 -8.08
CA CYS A 41 36.85 -1.33 -8.65
C CYS A 41 37.85 -0.77 -7.64
N GLY A 42 37.60 -0.96 -6.34
CA GLY A 42 38.47 -0.46 -5.27
C GLY A 42 38.40 1.05 -5.03
N THR A 43 37.52 1.79 -5.70
CA THR A 43 37.37 3.24 -5.54
C THR A 43 36.75 3.57 -4.21
N THR A 44 37.34 4.54 -3.51
CA THR A 44 36.83 5.11 -2.26
C THR A 44 36.00 6.35 -2.56
N SER A 45 34.81 6.43 -1.98
CA SER A 45 33.91 7.57 -2.14
C SER A 45 33.15 7.88 -0.88
N SER A 46 32.66 9.13 -0.75
CA SER A 46 31.72 9.51 0.29
C SER A 46 30.30 9.27 -0.20
N LYS A 47 29.50 8.60 0.60
CA LYS A 47 28.08 8.32 0.30
C LYS A 47 27.19 8.80 1.45
N GLU A 48 26.02 9.28 1.07
CA GLU A 48 24.97 9.66 1.99
C GLU A 48 23.69 8.94 1.58
N VAL A 49 23.07 8.23 2.52
CA VAL A 49 21.79 7.55 2.32
C VAL A 49 20.83 8.02 3.40
N ASN A 50 19.71 8.55 3.00
CA ASN A 50 18.64 8.98 3.90
C ASN A 50 17.35 8.25 3.54
N GLU A 51 16.81 7.52 4.50
CA GLU A 51 15.49 6.90 4.39
C GLU A 51 14.58 7.56 5.43
N GLU A 52 13.53 8.21 4.95
CA GLU A 52 12.53 8.81 5.82
C GLU A 52 11.66 7.72 6.47
N LEU A 53 11.23 7.96 7.72
CA LEU A 53 10.26 7.07 8.37
C LEU A 53 8.91 7.11 7.64
N PRO A 54 8.26 5.97 7.47
CA PRO A 54 6.91 5.94 6.94
C PRO A 54 5.93 6.67 7.86
N LEU A 55 4.85 7.16 7.29
CA LEU A 55 3.76 7.80 8.00
C LEU A 55 2.73 6.77 8.43
N ASN A 56 2.19 6.96 9.63
CA ASN A 56 1.08 6.16 10.15
C ASN A 56 -0.20 6.99 10.09
N LEU A 57 -1.03 6.71 9.11
CA LEU A 57 -2.31 7.37 8.91
C LEU A 57 -3.42 6.66 9.69
N LYS A 58 -4.37 7.43 10.20
CA LYS A 58 -5.58 6.86 10.79
C LYS A 58 -6.38 6.17 9.69
N LEU A 59 -6.64 4.89 9.88
CA LEU A 59 -7.43 4.06 8.99
C LEU A 59 -8.73 3.65 9.68
N ARG A 60 -9.85 3.83 9.00
CA ARG A 60 -11.16 3.37 9.46
C ARG A 60 -11.72 2.39 8.44
N ILE A 61 -11.85 1.15 8.87
CA ILE A 61 -12.38 0.07 8.03
C ILE A 61 -13.84 -0.13 8.38
N SER A 62 -14.72 0.18 7.42
CA SER A 62 -16.15 -0.06 7.54
C SER A 62 -16.50 -1.46 7.09
N SER A 63 -17.24 -2.18 7.91
CA SER A 63 -17.98 -3.38 7.56
C SER A 63 -19.47 -3.15 7.78
N ASP A 64 -20.32 -4.12 7.43
CA ASP A 64 -21.79 -3.94 7.39
C ASP A 64 -22.39 -3.24 8.64
N ASN A 65 -21.87 -3.53 9.84
CA ASN A 65 -22.40 -3.01 11.10
C ASN A 65 -21.35 -2.37 12.02
N GLU A 66 -20.08 -2.41 11.64
CA GLU A 66 -19.00 -1.95 12.51
C GLU A 66 -17.98 -1.12 11.74
N THR A 67 -17.37 -0.19 12.45
CA THR A 67 -16.18 0.51 11.97
C THR A 67 -15.03 0.20 12.89
N VAL A 68 -13.97 -0.35 12.35
CA VAL A 68 -12.74 -0.68 13.07
C VAL A 68 -11.71 0.42 12.84
N ASN A 69 -11.12 0.89 13.93
CA ASN A 69 -10.02 1.84 13.87
C ASN A 69 -8.70 1.07 13.75
N ASP A 70 -7.89 1.45 12.79
CA ASP A 70 -6.60 0.82 12.50
C ASP A 70 -5.61 1.89 12.02
N THR A 71 -4.46 1.46 11.57
CA THR A 71 -3.39 2.31 11.06
C THR A 71 -2.97 1.86 9.67
N LEU A 72 -2.86 2.81 8.76
CA LEU A 72 -2.27 2.59 7.42
C LEU A 72 -0.87 3.19 7.39
N THR A 73 0.12 2.34 7.22
CA THR A 73 1.51 2.76 7.08
C THR A 73 1.84 3.00 5.62
N VAL A 74 2.24 4.21 5.29
CA VAL A 74 2.61 4.62 3.92
C VAL A 74 3.82 5.52 3.95
N ASP A 75 4.57 5.54 2.84
CA ASP A 75 5.68 6.47 2.70
C ASP A 75 5.18 7.90 2.52
N LYS A 76 6.01 8.85 2.91
CA LYS A 76 5.76 10.27 2.69
C LYS A 76 5.77 10.57 1.18
N GLY A 77 4.86 11.44 0.74
CA GLY A 77 4.77 11.84 -0.66
C GLY A 77 4.01 10.86 -1.56
N VAL A 78 3.37 9.85 -1.00
CA VAL A 78 2.52 8.91 -1.76
C VAL A 78 1.15 9.53 -2.01
N LEU A 79 0.71 9.49 -3.26
CA LEU A 79 -0.65 9.88 -3.63
C LEU A 79 -1.63 8.76 -3.28
N ILE A 80 -2.59 9.06 -2.43
CA ILE A 80 -3.67 8.16 -2.03
C ILE A 80 -4.95 8.59 -2.74
N GLU A 81 -5.62 7.65 -3.37
CA GLU A 81 -6.84 7.91 -4.15
C GLU A 81 -7.98 6.98 -3.73
N VAL A 82 -9.18 7.51 -3.77
CA VAL A 82 -10.41 6.71 -3.63
C VAL A 82 -10.50 5.71 -4.79
N GLY A 83 -10.79 4.46 -4.48
CA GLY A 83 -10.82 3.36 -5.44
C GLY A 83 -9.53 2.55 -5.53
N GLN A 84 -8.45 2.97 -4.91
CA GLN A 84 -7.24 2.18 -4.80
C GLN A 84 -7.45 1.01 -3.83
N THR A 85 -6.81 -0.12 -4.14
CA THR A 85 -6.65 -1.23 -3.21
C THR A 85 -5.26 -1.20 -2.59
N ARG A 86 -5.18 -1.57 -1.33
CA ARG A 86 -3.91 -1.65 -0.60
C ARG A 86 -3.81 -2.92 0.23
N PRO A 87 -2.59 -3.46 0.39
CA PRO A 87 -2.35 -4.58 1.29
C PRO A 87 -2.69 -4.21 2.74
N HIS A 88 -3.27 -5.16 3.44
CA HIS A 88 -3.59 -5.08 4.86
C HIS A 88 -3.30 -6.46 5.49
N PRO A 89 -2.97 -6.57 6.80
CA PRO A 89 -2.72 -7.86 7.44
C PRO A 89 -3.82 -8.90 7.25
N ASP A 90 -5.08 -8.46 7.12
CA ASP A 90 -6.23 -9.34 6.87
C ASP A 90 -6.55 -9.55 5.38
N GLY A 91 -5.69 -9.10 4.46
CA GLY A 91 -5.87 -9.24 3.03
C GLY A 91 -5.74 -7.92 2.26
N LEU A 92 -6.79 -7.53 1.53
CA LEU A 92 -6.84 -6.26 0.80
C LEU A 92 -7.92 -5.35 1.37
N ILE A 93 -7.65 -4.06 1.33
CA ILE A 93 -8.63 -3.01 1.61
C ILE A 93 -8.83 -2.14 0.37
N LEU A 94 -10.06 -1.68 0.16
CA LEU A 94 -10.43 -0.71 -0.85
C LEU A 94 -10.66 0.64 -0.19
N ILE A 95 -9.96 1.67 -0.64
CA ILE A 95 -10.11 3.03 -0.14
C ILE A 95 -11.42 3.61 -0.67
N THR A 96 -12.30 4.01 0.24
CA THR A 96 -13.64 4.54 -0.06
C THR A 96 -13.78 6.03 0.18
N GLY A 97 -12.91 6.62 0.98
CA GLY A 97 -12.93 8.05 1.28
C GLY A 97 -11.64 8.53 1.92
N LEU A 98 -11.36 9.81 1.73
CA LEU A 98 -10.22 10.51 2.31
C LEU A 98 -10.73 11.79 2.98
N GLU A 99 -10.40 11.98 4.25
CA GLU A 99 -10.92 13.06 5.07
C GLU A 99 -9.79 13.90 5.67
N LEU A 100 -9.84 15.19 5.42
CA LEU A 100 -9.08 16.21 6.13
C LEU A 100 -10.00 16.93 7.13
N PRO A 101 -9.47 17.72 8.10
CA PRO A 101 -10.28 18.35 9.12
C PRO A 101 -11.43 19.22 8.61
N ASP A 102 -11.29 19.80 7.43
CA ASP A 102 -12.22 20.75 6.82
C ASP A 102 -12.94 20.26 5.57
N LYS A 103 -12.53 19.11 5.01
CA LYS A 103 -13.06 18.62 3.74
C LYS A 103 -12.82 17.14 3.49
N ARG A 104 -13.59 16.58 2.55
CA ARG A 104 -13.35 15.25 1.95
C ARG A 104 -12.81 15.42 0.53
N LEU A 105 -11.87 14.57 0.17
CA LEU A 105 -11.18 14.58 -1.12
C LEU A 105 -11.21 13.20 -1.76
N ASN A 106 -11.09 13.16 -3.09
CA ASN A 106 -10.94 11.92 -3.83
C ASN A 106 -9.48 11.47 -3.95
N GLN A 107 -8.55 12.38 -3.73
CA GLN A 107 -7.11 12.11 -3.72
C GLN A 107 -6.40 13.09 -2.79
N VAL A 108 -5.35 12.63 -2.15
CA VAL A 108 -4.53 13.42 -1.22
C VAL A 108 -3.15 12.81 -1.08
N TYR A 109 -2.13 13.64 -0.90
CA TYR A 109 -0.80 13.16 -0.57
C TYR A 109 -0.71 12.75 0.91
N SER A 110 0.05 11.70 1.20
CA SER A 110 0.17 11.11 2.54
C SER A 110 0.66 12.08 3.61
N GLN A 111 1.54 13.04 3.25
CA GLN A 111 2.06 14.05 4.19
C GLN A 111 0.98 15.02 4.72
N GLU A 112 -0.16 15.12 4.09
CA GLU A 112 -1.29 15.92 4.58
C GLU A 112 -2.04 15.24 5.72
N ASN A 113 -1.64 14.01 6.06
CA ASN A 113 -2.15 13.22 7.18
C ASN A 113 -3.67 13.03 7.17
N PRO A 114 -4.26 12.53 6.06
CA PRO A 114 -5.69 12.29 5.97
C PRO A 114 -6.13 11.13 6.86
N ILE A 115 -7.40 11.14 7.24
CA ILE A 115 -8.08 9.94 7.74
C ILE A 115 -8.52 9.14 6.52
N VAL A 116 -8.08 7.90 6.44
CA VAL A 116 -8.39 6.99 5.32
C VAL A 116 -9.57 6.12 5.70
N TRP A 117 -10.63 6.22 4.93
CA TRP A 117 -11.77 5.32 5.01
C TRP A 117 -11.63 4.20 4.00
N ALA A 118 -11.86 2.98 4.43
CA ALA A 118 -11.73 1.80 3.60
C ALA A 118 -12.75 0.73 3.96
N LYS A 119 -12.86 -0.27 3.11
CA LYS A 119 -13.59 -1.51 3.36
C LYS A 119 -12.74 -2.71 2.98
N LYS A 120 -13.01 -3.88 3.55
CA LYS A 120 -12.34 -5.11 3.13
C LYS A 120 -12.70 -5.42 1.67
N ALA A 121 -11.69 -5.74 0.87
CA ALA A 121 -11.81 -5.96 -0.58
C ALA A 121 -11.59 -7.42 -0.99
N THR A 122 -11.63 -8.36 -0.04
CA THR A 122 -11.47 -9.79 -0.34
C THR A 122 -12.71 -10.40 -0.97
N HIS A 123 -13.89 -9.90 -0.58
CA HIS A 123 -15.18 -10.35 -1.08
C HIS A 123 -16.07 -9.18 -1.44
N SER A 124 -16.94 -9.39 -2.40
CA SER A 124 -17.94 -8.43 -2.82
C SER A 124 -19.30 -9.09 -2.90
N LYS A 125 -20.33 -8.39 -2.42
CA LYS A 125 -21.73 -8.86 -2.58
C LYS A 125 -22.26 -8.41 -3.92
N ILE A 126 -22.64 -9.38 -4.75
CA ILE A 126 -23.14 -9.14 -6.10
C ILE A 126 -24.64 -9.45 -6.13
N ARG A 127 -25.39 -8.54 -6.72
CA ARG A 127 -26.81 -8.73 -6.94
C ARG A 127 -27.06 -9.36 -8.31
N PHE A 128 -27.82 -10.44 -8.31
CA PHE A 128 -28.28 -11.12 -9.53
C PHE A 128 -29.77 -10.90 -9.72
N ALA A 129 -30.16 -10.57 -10.94
CA ALA A 129 -31.54 -10.56 -11.36
C ALA A 129 -31.79 -11.77 -12.27
N VAL A 130 -32.67 -12.64 -11.86
CA VAL A 130 -33.06 -13.83 -12.64
C VAL A 130 -34.46 -13.60 -13.21
N HIS A 131 -34.58 -13.68 -14.53
CA HIS A 131 -35.83 -13.55 -15.25
C HIS A 131 -36.38 -14.95 -15.56
N ASP A 132 -37.59 -15.19 -15.10
CA ASP A 132 -38.35 -16.42 -15.40
C ASP A 132 -39.74 -16.03 -15.91
N GLY A 133 -39.89 -16.02 -17.25
CA GLY A 133 -41.11 -15.52 -17.88
C GLY A 133 -41.37 -14.06 -17.54
N ASP A 134 -42.51 -13.80 -16.92
CA ASP A 134 -42.91 -12.44 -16.52
C ASP A 134 -42.40 -12.01 -15.12
N GLN A 135 -41.70 -12.92 -14.45
CA GLN A 135 -41.19 -12.66 -13.09
C GLN A 135 -39.70 -12.40 -13.07
N THR A 136 -39.28 -11.51 -12.17
CA THR A 136 -37.89 -11.22 -11.91
C THR A 136 -37.58 -11.45 -10.42
N HIS A 137 -36.60 -12.28 -10.15
CA HIS A 137 -36.12 -12.58 -8.82
C HIS A 137 -34.76 -11.97 -8.61
N SER A 138 -34.54 -11.36 -7.44
CA SER A 138 -33.27 -10.76 -7.07
C SER A 138 -32.59 -11.59 -5.99
N TYR A 139 -31.35 -11.93 -6.24
CA TYR A 139 -30.47 -12.66 -5.30
C TYR A 139 -29.23 -11.83 -5.00
N LYS A 140 -28.69 -11.99 -3.82
CA LYS A 140 -27.45 -11.32 -3.41
C LYS A 140 -26.50 -12.36 -2.85
N GLU A 141 -25.42 -12.60 -3.57
CA GLU A 141 -24.40 -13.60 -3.22
C GLU A 141 -23.03 -12.95 -3.04
N GLU A 142 -22.22 -13.55 -2.18
CA GLU A 142 -20.87 -13.09 -1.88
C GLU A 142 -19.84 -13.87 -2.68
N PHE A 143 -18.96 -13.15 -3.37
CA PHE A 143 -17.87 -13.73 -4.17
C PHE A 143 -16.54 -13.09 -3.83
N GLU A 144 -15.45 -13.82 -4.01
CA GLU A 144 -14.12 -13.23 -3.98
C GLU A 144 -13.96 -12.19 -5.09
N VAL A 145 -13.22 -11.11 -4.85
CA VAL A 145 -13.09 -9.98 -5.80
C VAL A 145 -12.41 -10.35 -7.11
N ASN A 146 -11.67 -11.44 -7.16
CA ASN A 146 -10.97 -11.93 -8.35
C ASN A 146 -11.78 -12.93 -9.18
N VAL A 147 -13.03 -13.20 -8.82
CA VAL A 147 -13.90 -14.10 -9.60
C VAL A 147 -14.34 -13.40 -10.88
N GLU A 148 -14.14 -14.07 -12.01
CA GLU A 148 -14.60 -13.63 -13.32
C GLU A 148 -15.93 -14.31 -13.68
N PHE A 149 -16.88 -13.54 -14.20
CA PHE A 149 -18.16 -14.03 -14.65
C PHE A 149 -18.18 -14.08 -16.18
N ASN A 150 -18.47 -15.26 -16.73
CA ASN A 150 -18.52 -15.50 -18.17
C ASN A 150 -19.90 -15.96 -18.59
N LYS A 151 -20.29 -15.64 -19.83
CA LYS A 151 -21.53 -16.15 -20.41
C LYS A 151 -21.52 -17.68 -20.45
N GLY A 152 -22.61 -18.29 -19.96
CA GLY A 152 -22.73 -19.74 -19.84
C GLY A 152 -22.20 -20.35 -18.56
N MET A 153 -21.58 -19.53 -17.68
CA MET A 153 -21.18 -19.95 -16.34
C MET A 153 -22.41 -20.29 -15.50
N LYS A 154 -22.34 -21.39 -14.76
CA LYS A 154 -23.38 -21.77 -13.81
C LYS A 154 -23.08 -21.24 -12.42
N ILE A 155 -24.03 -20.54 -11.84
CA ILE A 155 -23.96 -19.99 -10.49
C ILE A 155 -25.10 -20.57 -9.67
N ARG A 156 -24.77 -21.05 -8.47
CA ARG A 156 -25.79 -21.51 -7.52
C ARG A 156 -26.19 -20.31 -6.65
N LEU A 157 -27.48 -19.98 -6.69
CA LEU A 157 -28.08 -18.94 -5.88
C LEU A 157 -28.87 -19.59 -4.75
N GLU A 158 -28.66 -19.12 -3.53
CA GLU A 158 -29.39 -19.57 -2.36
C GLU A 158 -30.50 -18.56 -1.99
N ASP A 159 -31.65 -19.08 -1.59
CA ASP A 159 -32.79 -18.25 -1.16
C ASP A 159 -32.57 -17.62 0.24
#